data_1f45fe253df344855a512ef15bfb6947
#
_entry.id   1f45fe253df344855a512ef15bfb6947
#
_cell.length_a   1.000
_cell.length_b   1.000
_cell.length_c   1.000
_cell.angle_alpha   90.00
_cell.angle_beta   90.00
_cell.angle_gamma   90.00
#
_symmetry.space_group_name_H-M   'P 1'
#
loop_
_entity.id
_entity.type
_entity.pdbx_description
1 polymer ?
#
loop_
_entity_poly.entity_id
_entity_poly.type
_entity_poly.pdbx_seq_one_letter_code
_entity_poly.pdbx_strand_id
1 'polypeptide(L)'
;VGKAMAKGDMSTSDRALVDRLAAEFADELNNLGVRVSNLERNADMVKWTGYLRYDYISDRHENQKNSNTERLRLRLFPTAEVNDHWQVKARLTADSNMKTDSGSSGELKLDYANAEGNYGKLNVTLGRIAYTTDVDDAMVFDNYLSGGMVKFGNVVKAKIAVGRMSKFSDSDVAANYQGIELSTTLGKLTGGVGYHHFNSEHFKSLDGYTKAAKKDNANVWMIGGSYKFDKNIALKGSYAQNAEADYYRKAGSVELDYKGAKKSDMGSWGAYVAYRHLGKNVAFAPTYNVLGSDQKGWAVGATYTPFKNVTTKAEYFKGKDITVDKDASKLFGRVEFAF
;
A
#
# COMPACT_ATOMS: atom_id res chain seq x y z
N VAL A 1 47.30 10.39 -0.60
CA VAL A 1 47.54 9.31 0.37
C VAL A 1 46.84 8.03 -0.11
N GLY A 2 45.52 7.94 -0.24
CA GLY A 2 44.82 6.71 -0.61
C GLY A 2 45.24 6.08 -1.95
N LYS A 3 45.54 6.89 -2.99
CA LYS A 3 46.08 6.39 -4.28
C LYS A 3 47.52 5.93 -4.19
N ALA A 4 48.33 6.47 -3.26
CA ALA A 4 49.70 6.05 -3.04
C ALA A 4 49.76 4.73 -2.28
N MET A 5 48.86 4.51 -1.31
CA MET A 5 48.74 3.23 -0.57
C MET A 5 48.28 2.05 -1.44
N ALA A 6 47.50 2.33 -2.50
CA ALA A 6 47.02 1.31 -3.44
C ALA A 6 48.06 0.85 -4.49
N LYS A 7 49.18 1.57 -4.65
CA LYS A 7 50.32 1.15 -5.49
C LYS A 7 51.30 0.32 -4.67
N GLY A 8 51.34 -0.97 -4.91
CA GLY A 8 52.13 -1.95 -4.15
C GLY A 8 53.66 -1.81 -4.22
N ASP A 9 54.25 -0.79 -4.85
CA ASP A 9 55.70 -0.56 -5.05
C ASP A 9 56.18 0.70 -4.33
N MET A 10 56.03 0.74 -3.00
CA MET A 10 56.61 1.82 -2.20
C MET A 10 57.83 1.33 -1.44
N SER A 11 58.87 2.16 -1.43
CA SER A 11 60.02 1.90 -0.53
C SER A 11 59.61 1.94 0.94
N THR A 12 60.35 1.30 1.83
CA THR A 12 60.08 1.31 3.28
C THR A 12 60.02 2.71 3.87
N SER A 13 60.84 3.66 3.33
CA SER A 13 60.82 5.08 3.73
C SER A 13 59.61 5.83 3.27
N ASP A 14 59.10 5.55 2.06
CA ASP A 14 57.90 6.17 1.55
C ASP A 14 56.66 5.68 2.27
N ARG A 15 56.64 4.39 2.66
CA ARG A 15 55.56 3.81 3.46
C ARG A 15 55.46 4.44 4.83
N ALA A 16 56.60 4.61 5.53
CA ALA A 16 56.65 5.29 6.82
C ALA A 16 56.21 6.76 6.74
N LEU A 17 56.53 7.45 5.65
CA LEU A 17 56.08 8.82 5.41
C LEU A 17 54.55 8.90 5.16
N VAL A 18 54.03 7.97 4.38
CA VAL A 18 52.58 7.89 4.09
C VAL A 18 51.77 7.51 5.34
N ASP A 19 52.30 6.58 6.16
CA ASP A 19 51.66 6.19 7.41
C ASP A 19 51.64 7.35 8.43
N ARG A 20 52.75 8.11 8.48
CA ARG A 20 52.84 9.31 9.33
C ARG A 20 51.88 10.40 8.86
N LEU A 21 51.83 10.67 7.57
CA LEU A 21 50.84 11.63 6.98
C LEU A 21 49.41 11.17 7.19
N ALA A 22 49.14 9.87 7.07
CA ALA A 22 47.80 9.31 7.31
C ALA A 22 47.37 9.48 8.79
N ALA A 23 48.31 9.29 9.73
CA ALA A 23 48.05 9.50 11.15
C ALA A 23 47.87 10.98 11.50
N GLU A 24 48.68 11.89 10.91
CA GLU A 24 48.62 13.34 11.12
C GLU A 24 47.31 13.94 10.61
N PHE A 25 46.77 13.42 9.50
CA PHE A 25 45.48 13.89 8.92
C PHE A 25 44.29 13.02 9.27
N ALA A 26 44.41 11.97 10.07
CA ALA A 26 43.32 11.07 10.43
C ALA A 26 42.14 11.80 11.11
N ASP A 27 42.44 12.72 12.01
CA ASP A 27 41.43 13.51 12.73
C ASP A 27 40.74 14.51 11.79
N GLU A 28 41.50 15.11 10.86
CA GLU A 28 40.90 16.03 9.86
C GLU A 28 40.04 15.29 8.84
N LEU A 29 40.49 14.08 8.40
CA LEU A 29 39.69 13.25 7.50
C LEU A 29 38.44 12.71 8.17
N ASN A 30 38.48 12.35 9.45
CA ASN A 30 37.31 11.98 10.24
C ASN A 30 36.39 13.17 10.44
N ASN A 31 36.92 14.35 10.76
CA ASN A 31 36.11 15.58 10.87
C ASN A 31 35.47 15.98 9.54
N LEU A 32 36.21 15.85 8.42
CA LEU A 32 35.67 16.07 7.08
C LEU A 32 34.57 15.06 6.74
N GLY A 33 34.77 13.78 7.06
CA GLY A 33 33.76 12.74 6.86
C GLY A 33 32.48 13.00 7.66
N VAL A 34 32.59 13.42 8.91
CA VAL A 34 31.44 13.83 9.74
C VAL A 34 30.76 15.08 9.18
N ARG A 35 31.52 16.05 8.71
CA ARG A 35 30.97 17.29 8.11
C ARG A 35 30.26 17.01 6.79
N VAL A 36 30.83 16.15 5.93
CA VAL A 36 30.19 15.73 4.67
C VAL A 36 28.92 14.96 4.98
N SER A 37 28.95 14.00 5.90
CA SER A 37 27.77 13.26 6.33
C SER A 37 26.66 14.17 6.91
N ASN A 38 27.06 15.16 7.71
CA ASN A 38 26.11 16.15 8.24
C ASN A 38 25.58 17.10 7.15
N LEU A 39 26.40 17.46 6.16
CA LEU A 39 25.97 18.25 5.02
C LEU A 39 25.02 17.48 4.10
N GLU A 40 25.33 16.22 3.81
CA GLU A 40 24.47 15.30 3.08
C GLU A 40 23.14 15.08 3.81
N ARG A 41 23.18 14.90 5.13
CA ARG A 41 21.99 14.77 5.98
C ARG A 41 21.15 16.05 6.03
N ASN A 42 21.78 17.22 6.02
CA ASN A 42 21.11 18.53 6.10
C ASN A 42 20.76 19.12 4.73
N ALA A 43 21.45 18.73 3.66
CA ALA A 43 21.18 19.23 2.31
C ALA A 43 19.79 18.80 1.81
N ASP A 44 19.32 17.63 2.23
CA ASP A 44 18.01 17.07 1.87
C ASP A 44 17.17 16.80 3.12
N MET A 45 16.81 17.85 3.86
CA MET A 45 15.91 17.71 5.03
C MET A 45 14.57 17.06 4.65
N VAL A 46 14.15 17.18 3.38
CA VAL A 46 12.95 16.53 2.85
C VAL A 46 13.31 15.75 1.60
N LYS A 47 13.24 14.44 1.67
CA LYS A 47 13.39 13.55 0.52
C LYS A 47 12.08 13.48 -0.24
N TRP A 48 12.16 13.72 -1.55
CA TRP A 48 11.03 13.64 -2.45
C TRP A 48 11.15 12.39 -3.32
N THR A 49 10.11 11.59 -3.31
CA THR A 49 9.89 10.52 -4.26
C THR A 49 8.51 10.66 -4.86
N GLY A 50 8.23 9.97 -5.95
CA GLY A 50 6.92 10.12 -6.56
C GLY A 50 6.71 9.23 -7.75
N TYR A 51 5.58 9.45 -8.40
CA TYR A 51 5.29 8.87 -9.70
C TYR A 51 4.32 9.73 -10.50
N LEU A 52 4.48 9.67 -11.81
CA LEU A 52 3.45 10.05 -12.78
C LEU A 52 2.84 8.78 -13.34
N ARG A 53 1.51 8.68 -13.39
CA ARG A 53 0.83 7.54 -13.99
C ARG A 53 -0.37 7.93 -14.82
N TYR A 54 -0.58 7.17 -15.88
CA TYR A 54 -1.80 7.19 -16.67
C TYR A 54 -2.58 5.91 -16.39
N ASP A 55 -3.88 6.05 -16.08
CA ASP A 55 -4.83 4.96 -15.89
C ASP A 55 -5.94 5.05 -16.94
N TYR A 56 -6.21 3.92 -17.61
CA TYR A 56 -7.38 3.70 -18.43
C TYR A 56 -8.30 2.70 -17.75
N ILE A 57 -9.57 3.02 -17.61
CA ILE A 57 -10.59 2.16 -17.01
C ILE A 57 -11.78 2.11 -17.94
N SER A 58 -12.20 0.89 -18.31
CA SER A 58 -13.43 0.62 -19.07
C SER A 58 -14.34 -0.23 -18.19
N ASP A 59 -15.41 0.35 -17.70
CA ASP A 59 -16.35 -0.27 -16.77
C ASP A 59 -17.69 -0.54 -17.45
N ARG A 60 -18.19 -1.76 -17.31
CA ARG A 60 -19.38 -2.27 -17.99
C ARG A 60 -20.25 -3.01 -16.99
N HIS A 61 -21.50 -2.57 -16.89
CA HIS A 61 -22.54 -3.22 -16.10
C HIS A 61 -23.77 -3.46 -16.98
N GLU A 62 -24.39 -4.60 -16.83
CA GLU A 62 -25.63 -4.93 -17.58
C GLU A 62 -26.72 -3.91 -17.28
N ASN A 63 -27.37 -3.41 -18.34
CA ASN A 63 -28.42 -2.42 -18.28
C ASN A 63 -28.00 -1.03 -17.74
N GLN A 64 -26.68 -0.75 -17.72
CA GLN A 64 -26.16 0.57 -17.37
C GLN A 64 -25.37 1.18 -18.54
N LYS A 65 -25.23 2.50 -18.52
CA LYS A 65 -24.40 3.21 -19.49
C LYS A 65 -22.92 2.83 -19.30
N ASN A 66 -22.26 2.47 -20.37
CA ASN A 66 -20.84 2.20 -20.38
C ASN A 66 -20.03 3.40 -19.86
N SER A 67 -19.11 3.16 -18.93
CA SER A 67 -18.20 4.16 -18.38
C SER A 67 -16.76 3.90 -18.82
N ASN A 68 -16.10 4.94 -19.34
CA ASN A 68 -14.67 4.94 -19.58
C ASN A 68 -14.04 6.12 -18.84
N THR A 69 -12.95 5.86 -18.15
CA THR A 69 -12.18 6.86 -17.41
C THR A 69 -10.75 6.84 -17.90
N GLU A 70 -10.21 8.01 -18.17
CA GLU A 70 -8.82 8.23 -18.51
C GLU A 70 -8.27 9.25 -17.52
N ARG A 71 -7.27 8.85 -16.74
CA ARG A 71 -6.77 9.66 -15.64
C ARG A 71 -5.25 9.75 -15.68
N LEU A 72 -4.74 10.97 -15.72
CA LEU A 72 -3.36 11.26 -15.40
C LEU A 72 -3.27 11.60 -13.91
N ARG A 73 -2.33 11.00 -13.19
CA ARG A 73 -2.12 11.22 -11.77
C ARG A 73 -0.65 11.47 -11.46
N LEU A 74 -0.36 12.61 -10.82
CA LEU A 74 0.92 12.86 -10.17
C LEU A 74 0.77 12.64 -8.67
N ARG A 75 1.68 11.86 -8.08
CA ARG A 75 1.83 11.73 -6.63
C ARG A 75 3.24 12.04 -6.19
N LEU A 76 3.35 12.80 -5.12
CA LEU A 76 4.60 13.14 -4.45
C LEU A 76 4.56 12.63 -3.01
N PHE A 77 5.67 12.08 -2.55
CA PHE A 77 5.83 11.51 -1.22
C PHE A 77 7.00 12.20 -0.50
N PRO A 78 6.78 13.40 0.07
CA PRO A 78 7.79 14.03 0.91
C PRO A 78 7.95 13.24 2.21
N THR A 79 9.22 13.03 2.60
CA THR A 79 9.62 12.41 3.86
C THR A 79 10.67 13.29 4.52
N ALA A 80 10.39 13.79 5.72
CA ALA A 80 11.31 14.59 6.52
C ALA A 80 11.77 13.81 7.76
N GLU A 81 13.07 13.75 7.99
CA GLU A 81 13.64 13.21 9.23
C GLU A 81 13.49 14.25 10.34
N VAL A 82 12.92 13.87 11.48
CA VAL A 82 12.78 14.73 12.66
C VAL A 82 13.94 14.49 13.61
N ASN A 83 14.26 13.22 13.86
CA ASN A 83 15.40 12.76 14.65
C ASN A 83 15.67 11.28 14.34
N ASP A 84 16.59 10.65 15.07
CA ASP A 84 17.02 9.27 14.84
C ASP A 84 15.88 8.22 14.92
N HIS A 85 14.76 8.56 15.54
CA HIS A 85 13.61 7.65 15.71
C HIS A 85 12.39 8.09 14.92
N TRP A 86 12.20 9.38 14.67
CA TRP A 86 10.98 9.94 14.10
C TRP A 86 11.18 10.53 12.72
N GLN A 87 10.24 10.25 11.84
CA GLN A 87 10.11 10.88 10.52
C GLN A 87 8.67 11.31 10.27
N VAL A 88 8.50 12.37 9.50
CA VAL A 88 7.19 12.82 9.00
C VAL A 88 7.07 12.42 7.54
N LYS A 89 5.94 11.82 7.19
CA LYS A 89 5.61 11.40 5.81
C LYS A 89 4.31 12.04 5.39
N ALA A 90 4.23 12.44 4.13
CA ALA A 90 2.99 12.91 3.54
C ALA A 90 2.81 12.37 2.11
N ARG A 91 1.60 12.51 1.58
CA ARG A 91 1.30 12.25 0.17
C ARG A 91 0.48 13.39 -0.40
N LEU A 92 1.01 13.99 -1.45
CA LEU A 92 0.33 14.98 -2.26
C LEU A 92 -0.12 14.31 -3.57
N THR A 93 -1.34 14.57 -4.00
CA THR A 93 -1.91 14.00 -5.22
C THR A 93 -2.58 15.09 -6.06
N ALA A 94 -2.28 15.08 -7.35
CA ALA A 94 -3.00 15.83 -8.38
C ALA A 94 -3.51 14.88 -9.45
N ASP A 95 -4.78 14.99 -9.80
CA ASP A 95 -5.45 14.19 -10.84
C ASP A 95 -5.91 15.08 -11.99
N SER A 96 -5.82 14.56 -13.21
CA SER A 96 -6.38 15.20 -14.41
C SER A 96 -7.21 14.19 -15.18
N ASN A 97 -8.37 14.63 -15.67
CA ASN A 97 -9.24 13.83 -16.53
C ASN A 97 -8.83 14.03 -17.99
N MET A 98 -8.14 13.05 -18.56
CA MET A 98 -7.61 13.14 -19.92
C MET A 98 -8.68 12.95 -20.99
N LYS A 99 -9.81 12.34 -20.66
CA LYS A 99 -10.90 12.12 -21.61
C LYS A 99 -11.61 13.40 -22.02
N THR A 100 -11.72 14.35 -21.12
CA THR A 100 -12.40 15.62 -21.36
C THR A 100 -11.45 16.79 -21.49
N ASP A 101 -10.15 16.54 -21.41
CA ASP A 101 -9.07 17.55 -21.33
C ASP A 101 -9.36 18.64 -20.27
N SER A 102 -10.27 18.31 -19.37
CA SER A 102 -10.52 19.11 -18.19
C SER A 102 -9.57 18.64 -17.11
N GLY A 103 -8.44 19.29 -16.98
CA GLY A 103 -7.68 19.20 -15.76
C GLY A 103 -8.63 19.41 -14.60
N SER A 104 -8.65 18.53 -13.62
CA SER A 104 -9.15 18.96 -12.33
C SER A 104 -8.29 20.18 -12.02
N SER A 105 -8.86 21.35 -12.05
CA SER A 105 -8.35 22.68 -11.76
C SER A 105 -7.02 22.81 -10.98
N GLY A 106 -6.03 21.95 -11.20
CA GLY A 106 -4.71 22.00 -10.60
C GLY A 106 -4.67 21.88 -9.07
N GLU A 107 -5.73 21.41 -8.42
CA GLU A 107 -5.74 21.24 -6.98
C GLU A 107 -4.80 20.11 -6.53
N LEU A 108 -3.75 20.51 -5.83
CA LEU A 108 -2.87 19.59 -5.13
C LEU A 108 -3.52 19.21 -3.79
N LYS A 109 -3.93 17.95 -3.64
CA LYS A 109 -4.60 17.45 -2.43
C LYS A 109 -3.62 16.78 -1.50
N LEU A 110 -3.69 17.08 -0.20
CA LEU A 110 -3.00 16.33 0.84
C LEU A 110 -3.83 15.09 1.16
N ASP A 111 -3.39 13.94 0.68
CA ASP A 111 -4.08 12.66 0.94
C ASP A 111 -3.90 12.19 2.38
N TYR A 112 -2.65 12.22 2.87
CA TYR A 112 -2.31 11.91 4.26
C TYR A 112 -1.06 12.67 4.71
N ALA A 113 -0.93 12.83 6.03
CA ALA A 113 0.29 13.26 6.71
C ALA A 113 0.34 12.59 8.09
N ASN A 114 1.48 11.99 8.42
CA ASN A 114 1.68 11.30 9.68
C ASN A 114 3.12 11.40 10.17
N ALA A 115 3.30 11.22 11.48
CA ALA A 115 4.59 11.00 12.11
C ALA A 115 4.77 9.51 12.38
N GLU A 116 5.93 8.95 12.02
CA GLU A 116 6.29 7.56 12.21
C GLU A 116 7.53 7.46 13.08
N GLY A 117 7.40 6.77 14.22
CA GLY A 117 8.47 6.51 15.18
C GLY A 117 8.90 5.04 15.16
N ASN A 118 10.21 4.80 15.11
CA ASN A 118 10.80 3.47 15.06
C ASN A 118 11.70 3.22 16.27
N TYR A 119 11.37 2.20 17.07
CA TYR A 119 12.08 1.80 18.28
C TYR A 119 12.37 0.30 18.26
N GLY A 120 13.34 -0.10 17.45
CA GLY A 120 13.69 -1.50 17.24
C GLY A 120 12.54 -2.28 16.58
N LYS A 121 11.84 -3.11 17.35
CA LYS A 121 10.70 -3.92 16.86
C LYS A 121 9.34 -3.24 17.06
N LEU A 122 9.33 -2.03 17.60
CA LEU A 122 8.13 -1.23 17.80
C LEU A 122 8.10 -0.10 16.78
N ASN A 123 7.03 -0.03 16.00
CA ASN A 123 6.73 1.09 15.11
C ASN A 123 5.43 1.75 15.58
N VAL A 124 5.46 3.07 15.71
CA VAL A 124 4.30 3.90 16.11
C VAL A 124 4.02 4.89 14.99
N THR A 125 2.79 4.97 14.53
CA THR A 125 2.37 5.94 13.50
C THR A 125 1.21 6.77 14.02
N LEU A 126 1.29 8.09 13.93
CA LEU A 126 0.29 9.03 14.42
C LEU A 126 -0.08 10.04 13.34
N GLY A 127 -1.36 10.34 13.19
CA GLY A 127 -1.87 11.34 12.24
C GLY A 127 -2.89 10.76 11.26
N ARG A 128 -2.91 11.28 10.03
CA ARG A 128 -3.69 10.70 8.94
C ARG A 128 -2.81 9.71 8.19
N ILE A 129 -3.17 8.44 8.26
CA ILE A 129 -2.35 7.29 7.87
C ILE A 129 -2.96 6.63 6.63
N ALA A 130 -2.15 6.26 5.64
CA ALA A 130 -2.58 5.30 4.62
C ALA A 130 -2.68 3.93 5.30
N TYR A 131 -3.89 3.45 5.47
CA TYR A 131 -4.18 2.25 6.26
C TYR A 131 -4.72 1.14 5.37
N THR A 132 -4.17 -0.05 5.54
CA THR A 132 -4.65 -1.29 4.90
C THR A 132 -4.91 -2.35 5.95
N THR A 133 -5.86 -3.24 5.71
CA THR A 133 -5.95 -4.52 6.42
C THR A 133 -4.90 -5.46 5.81
N ASP A 134 -3.91 -5.91 6.62
CA ASP A 134 -2.73 -6.61 6.08
C ASP A 134 -2.97 -8.13 5.95
N VAL A 135 -3.76 -8.71 6.86
CA VAL A 135 -4.01 -10.17 6.93
C VAL A 135 -4.79 -10.69 5.72
N ASP A 136 -5.69 -9.89 5.18
CA ASP A 136 -6.58 -10.24 4.07
C ASP A 136 -6.16 -9.65 2.71
N ASP A 137 -4.91 -9.18 2.61
CA ASP A 137 -4.35 -8.53 1.42
C ASP A 137 -5.19 -7.30 0.99
N ALA A 138 -5.60 -6.50 1.98
CA ALA A 138 -6.41 -5.28 1.83
C ALA A 138 -7.76 -5.51 1.10
N MET A 139 -8.36 -6.68 1.28
CA MET A 139 -9.68 -7.01 0.73
C MET A 139 -10.81 -6.25 1.45
N VAL A 140 -10.68 -6.04 2.76
CA VAL A 140 -11.70 -5.34 3.56
C VAL A 140 -11.50 -3.83 3.48
N PHE A 141 -10.26 -3.35 3.63
CA PHE A 141 -10.03 -1.91 3.71
C PHE A 141 -8.64 -1.49 3.23
N ASP A 142 -8.59 -0.57 2.25
CA ASP A 142 -7.43 0.16 1.77
C ASP A 142 -7.80 1.64 1.57
N ASN A 143 -7.67 2.44 2.62
CA ASN A 143 -7.96 3.87 2.56
C ASN A 143 -7.21 4.61 3.69
N TYR A 144 -7.82 5.61 4.34
CA TYR A 144 -7.17 6.42 5.36
C TYR A 144 -7.75 6.19 6.76
N LEU A 145 -6.86 6.16 7.74
CA LEU A 145 -7.15 6.20 9.17
C LEU A 145 -6.62 7.53 9.75
N SER A 146 -7.47 8.30 10.40
CA SER A 146 -7.04 9.44 11.21
C SER A 146 -6.99 9.02 12.67
N GLY A 147 -5.77 8.84 13.21
CA GLY A 147 -5.59 8.29 14.55
C GLY A 147 -4.17 7.80 14.82
N GLY A 148 -4.08 6.66 15.48
CA GLY A 148 -2.82 6.02 15.84
C GLY A 148 -2.78 4.55 15.44
N MET A 149 -1.58 4.09 15.11
CA MET A 149 -1.29 2.70 14.81
C MET A 149 0.03 2.30 15.45
N VAL A 150 0.06 1.09 15.99
CA VAL A 150 1.26 0.48 16.57
C VAL A 150 1.47 -0.89 15.93
N LYS A 151 2.68 -1.13 15.46
CA LYS A 151 3.13 -2.44 14.97
C LYS A 151 4.28 -2.93 15.84
N PHE A 152 4.22 -4.17 16.29
CA PHE A 152 5.28 -4.76 17.11
C PHE A 152 5.34 -6.29 16.97
N GLY A 153 6.39 -6.87 17.49
CA GLY A 153 6.61 -8.32 17.49
C GLY A 153 7.73 -8.78 16.59
N ASN A 154 8.04 -10.06 16.65
CA ASN A 154 9.12 -10.70 15.91
C ASN A 154 8.60 -11.91 15.09
N VAL A 155 8.40 -13.05 15.76
CA VAL A 155 7.85 -14.27 15.15
C VAL A 155 6.36 -14.05 14.88
N VAL A 156 5.61 -13.64 15.90
CA VAL A 156 4.25 -13.14 15.74
C VAL A 156 4.31 -11.61 15.71
N LYS A 157 3.78 -11.05 14.65
CA LYS A 157 3.65 -9.60 14.45
C LYS A 157 2.24 -9.17 14.79
N ALA A 158 2.11 -8.15 15.60
CA ALA A 158 0.85 -7.52 15.96
C ALA A 158 0.76 -6.12 15.36
N LYS A 159 -0.43 -5.79 14.83
CA LYS A 159 -0.81 -4.45 14.42
C LYS A 159 -2.08 -4.06 15.17
N ILE A 160 -2.03 -2.95 15.91
CA ILE A 160 -3.18 -2.37 16.61
C ILE A 160 -3.38 -0.98 16.06
N ALA A 161 -4.62 -0.62 15.74
CA ALA A 161 -4.95 0.69 15.22
C ALA A 161 -6.26 1.21 15.80
N VAL A 162 -6.30 2.50 16.11
CA VAL A 162 -7.48 3.19 16.64
C VAL A 162 -7.61 4.57 16.00
N GLY A 163 -8.84 5.00 15.76
CA GLY A 163 -9.08 6.33 15.19
C GLY A 163 -10.41 6.42 14.46
N ARG A 164 -10.42 7.19 13.39
CA ARG A 164 -11.59 7.39 12.53
C ARG A 164 -11.23 7.09 11.09
N MET A 165 -12.11 6.37 10.40
CA MET A 165 -12.01 6.10 8.97
C MET A 165 -13.04 6.94 8.23
N SER A 166 -12.57 7.75 7.27
CA SER A 166 -13.41 8.51 6.36
C SER A 166 -13.61 7.73 5.05
N LYS A 167 -14.67 8.07 4.31
CA LYS A 167 -15.08 7.41 3.05
C LYS A 167 -15.32 5.91 3.26
N PHE A 168 -15.98 5.64 4.31
CA PHE A 168 -16.48 4.37 4.67
C PHE A 168 -17.80 4.17 3.92
N SER A 169 -17.85 3.24 2.98
CA SER A 169 -18.92 3.22 1.98
C SER A 169 -18.96 4.54 1.18
N ASP A 170 -19.91 4.73 0.30
CA ASP A 170 -20.05 5.93 -0.56
C ASP A 170 -20.47 7.21 0.19
N SER A 171 -20.37 7.24 1.52
CA SER A 171 -20.75 8.39 2.35
C SER A 171 -19.53 9.14 2.89
N ASP A 172 -19.69 10.45 3.08
CA ASP A 172 -18.70 11.31 3.75
C ASP A 172 -18.68 11.13 5.28
N VAL A 173 -19.46 10.19 5.81
CA VAL A 173 -19.58 9.94 7.25
C VAL A 173 -18.37 9.14 7.73
N ALA A 174 -17.68 9.66 8.73
CA ALA A 174 -16.59 8.94 9.37
C ALA A 174 -17.12 7.86 10.34
N ALA A 175 -16.47 6.69 10.34
CA ALA A 175 -16.68 5.67 11.35
C ALA A 175 -15.57 5.72 12.40
N ASN A 176 -15.92 5.58 13.68
CA ASN A 176 -14.94 5.24 14.71
C ASN A 176 -14.42 3.83 14.45
N TYR A 177 -13.12 3.64 14.64
CA TYR A 177 -12.46 2.40 14.30
C TYR A 177 -11.50 1.92 15.36
N GLN A 178 -11.49 0.61 15.60
CA GLN A 178 -10.55 -0.13 16.42
C GLN A 178 -10.25 -1.45 15.73
N GLY A 179 -8.98 -1.81 15.59
CA GLY A 179 -8.60 -3.04 14.94
C GLY A 179 -7.33 -3.66 15.51
N ILE A 180 -7.28 -4.97 15.45
CA ILE A 180 -6.10 -5.77 15.79
C ILE A 180 -5.89 -6.82 14.72
N GLU A 181 -4.66 -6.98 14.29
CA GLU A 181 -4.22 -8.06 13.40
C GLU A 181 -3.00 -8.75 13.99
N LEU A 182 -2.98 -10.07 13.89
CA LEU A 182 -1.85 -10.93 14.26
C LEU A 182 -1.43 -11.72 13.04
N SER A 183 -0.16 -11.74 12.73
CA SER A 183 0.39 -12.50 11.60
C SER A 183 1.73 -13.14 11.93
N THR A 184 2.04 -14.24 11.24
CA THR A 184 3.32 -14.92 11.36
C THR A 184 3.75 -15.48 10.01
N THR A 185 5.05 -15.72 9.87
CA THR A 185 5.63 -16.40 8.71
C THR A 185 6.42 -17.60 9.18
N LEU A 186 6.04 -18.79 8.73
CA LEU A 186 6.65 -20.07 9.04
C LEU A 186 7.15 -20.70 7.73
N GLY A 187 8.42 -20.51 7.44
CA GLY A 187 9.01 -20.97 6.19
C GLY A 187 8.35 -20.33 4.95
N LYS A 188 7.64 -21.13 4.16
CA LYS A 188 6.95 -20.71 2.94
C LYS A 188 5.51 -20.23 3.18
N LEU A 189 4.99 -20.42 4.38
CA LEU A 189 3.63 -20.06 4.76
C LEU A 189 3.64 -18.74 5.56
N THR A 190 2.89 -17.77 5.11
CA THR A 190 2.51 -16.59 5.89
C THR A 190 1.02 -16.67 6.17
N GLY A 191 0.60 -16.40 7.40
CA GLY A 191 -0.80 -16.40 7.75
C GLY A 191 -1.09 -15.49 8.93
N GLY A 192 -2.37 -15.13 9.09
CA GLY A 192 -2.79 -14.25 10.16
C GLY A 192 -4.29 -14.23 10.35
N VAL A 193 -4.70 -13.59 11.44
CA VAL A 193 -6.09 -13.33 11.81
C VAL A 193 -6.25 -11.86 12.20
N GLY A 194 -7.45 -11.33 12.00
CA GLY A 194 -7.75 -9.94 12.35
C GLY A 194 -9.16 -9.80 12.89
N TYR A 195 -9.35 -8.77 13.70
CA TYR A 195 -10.64 -8.30 14.16
C TYR A 195 -10.71 -6.78 14.05
N HIS A 196 -11.78 -6.29 13.45
CA HIS A 196 -11.99 -4.87 13.18
C HIS A 196 -13.40 -4.46 13.60
N HIS A 197 -13.47 -3.45 14.46
CA HIS A 197 -14.71 -2.85 14.92
C HIS A 197 -14.85 -1.46 14.30
N PHE A 198 -15.97 -1.24 13.63
CA PHE A 198 -16.37 0.05 13.06
C PHE A 198 -17.67 0.47 13.71
N ASN A 199 -17.79 1.73 14.12
CA ASN A 199 -19.02 2.28 14.67
C ASN A 199 -19.40 3.57 13.95
N SER A 200 -20.60 3.60 13.37
CA SER A 200 -21.17 4.74 12.67
C SER A 200 -22.69 4.58 12.54
N GLU A 201 -23.45 5.63 12.77
CA GLU A 201 -24.89 5.68 12.51
C GLU A 201 -25.26 5.32 11.05
N HIS A 202 -24.30 5.49 10.12
CA HIS A 202 -24.49 5.13 8.71
C HIS A 202 -24.84 3.65 8.51
N PHE A 203 -24.36 2.73 9.36
CA PHE A 203 -24.70 1.31 9.27
C PHE A 203 -26.19 1.05 9.39
N LYS A 204 -26.94 1.85 10.18
CA LYS A 204 -28.38 1.73 10.33
C LYS A 204 -29.15 1.94 9.03
N SER A 205 -28.58 2.67 8.07
CA SER A 205 -29.19 2.97 6.78
C SER A 205 -28.81 2.01 5.68
N LEU A 206 -27.82 1.12 5.91
CA LEU A 206 -27.33 0.22 4.88
C LEU A 206 -28.32 -0.93 4.63
N ASP A 207 -28.49 -1.26 3.36
CA ASP A 207 -29.14 -2.49 2.95
C ASP A 207 -28.34 -3.69 3.48
N GLY A 208 -29.03 -4.59 4.20
CA GLY A 208 -28.40 -5.71 4.89
C GLY A 208 -28.27 -5.55 6.41
N TYR A 209 -28.75 -4.43 6.99
CA TYR A 209 -28.88 -4.20 8.43
C TYR A 209 -30.35 -4.05 8.81
N THR A 210 -31.18 -5.02 8.39
CA THR A 210 -32.67 -4.88 8.39
C THR A 210 -33.37 -5.44 9.62
N LYS A 211 -32.68 -6.21 10.48
CA LYS A 211 -33.31 -6.77 11.69
C LYS A 211 -33.63 -5.69 12.73
N ALA A 212 -34.59 -6.00 13.61
CA ALA A 212 -35.32 -5.08 14.47
C ALA A 212 -34.51 -4.11 15.35
N ALA A 213 -33.26 -4.39 15.62
CA ALA A 213 -32.31 -3.43 16.22
C ALA A 213 -31.30 -3.04 15.13
N LYS A 214 -31.65 -2.05 14.29
CA LYS A 214 -30.70 -1.47 13.33
C LYS A 214 -29.38 -1.14 14.04
N LYS A 215 -28.36 -1.96 13.82
CA LYS A 215 -27.09 -1.83 14.48
C LYS A 215 -26.27 -0.71 13.81
N ASP A 216 -25.55 0.05 14.62
CA ASP A 216 -24.70 1.16 14.21
C ASP A 216 -23.23 0.76 14.07
N ASN A 217 -22.95 -0.54 14.01
CA ASN A 217 -21.59 -1.06 14.00
C ASN A 217 -21.38 -2.19 12.99
N ALA A 218 -20.13 -2.45 12.66
CA ALA A 218 -19.68 -3.62 11.95
C ALA A 218 -18.53 -4.27 12.73
N ASN A 219 -18.66 -5.58 12.96
CA ASN A 219 -17.65 -6.41 13.61
C ASN A 219 -17.11 -7.41 12.59
N VAL A 220 -15.92 -7.13 12.05
CA VAL A 220 -15.34 -7.91 10.97
C VAL A 220 -14.22 -8.81 11.50
N TRP A 221 -14.43 -10.11 11.37
CA TRP A 221 -13.41 -11.12 11.58
C TRP A 221 -12.79 -11.50 10.26
N MET A 222 -11.47 -11.66 10.23
CA MET A 222 -10.76 -12.06 9.03
C MET A 222 -9.67 -13.08 9.33
N ILE A 223 -9.42 -13.91 8.32
CA ILE A 223 -8.28 -14.82 8.23
C ILE A 223 -7.71 -14.73 6.84
N GLY A 224 -6.41 -14.80 6.72
CA GLY A 224 -5.75 -14.79 5.42
C GLY A 224 -4.34 -15.33 5.49
N GLY A 225 -3.79 -15.61 4.33
CA GLY A 225 -2.43 -16.07 4.21
C GLY A 225 -1.99 -16.35 2.80
N SER A 226 -0.70 -16.68 2.66
CA SER A 226 -0.07 -17.01 1.40
C SER A 226 0.91 -18.15 1.57
N TYR A 227 0.98 -19.03 0.57
CA TYR A 227 1.95 -20.09 0.48
C TYR A 227 2.81 -19.93 -0.77
N LYS A 228 4.12 -19.84 -0.60
CA LYS A 228 5.09 -19.78 -1.70
C LYS A 228 5.57 -21.17 -2.06
N PHE A 229 5.12 -21.71 -3.18
CA PHE A 229 5.59 -23.02 -3.67
C PHE A 229 7.08 -22.95 -4.01
N ASP A 230 7.46 -21.91 -4.73
CA ASP A 230 8.84 -21.57 -5.08
C ASP A 230 9.03 -20.04 -5.25
N LYS A 231 10.12 -19.61 -5.89
CA LYS A 231 10.40 -18.19 -6.17
C LYS A 231 9.45 -17.53 -7.16
N ASN A 232 8.70 -18.33 -7.93
CA ASN A 232 7.85 -17.84 -9.01
C ASN A 232 6.35 -18.04 -8.74
N ILE A 233 5.96 -19.01 -7.91
CA ILE A 233 4.56 -19.39 -7.72
C ILE A 233 4.16 -19.17 -6.26
N ALA A 234 3.09 -18.42 -6.06
CA ALA A 234 2.47 -18.23 -4.74
C ALA A 234 0.95 -18.36 -4.86
N LEU A 235 0.34 -18.97 -3.84
CA LEU A 235 -1.11 -19.01 -3.66
C LEU A 235 -1.46 -18.15 -2.45
N LYS A 236 -2.42 -17.25 -2.62
CA LYS A 236 -2.98 -16.41 -1.55
C LYS A 236 -4.43 -16.76 -1.34
N GLY A 237 -4.89 -16.66 -0.11
CA GLY A 237 -6.30 -16.84 0.24
C GLY A 237 -6.68 -15.98 1.42
N SER A 238 -7.87 -15.40 1.38
CA SER A 238 -8.43 -14.61 2.48
C SER A 238 -9.93 -14.79 2.58
N TYR A 239 -10.43 -14.68 3.80
CA TYR A 239 -11.84 -14.67 4.11
C TYR A 239 -12.13 -13.65 5.22
N ALA A 240 -13.22 -12.90 5.07
CA ALA A 240 -13.71 -11.97 6.08
C ALA A 240 -15.23 -12.05 6.21
N GLN A 241 -15.72 -11.80 7.43
CA GLN A 241 -17.14 -11.78 7.72
C GLN A 241 -17.48 -10.68 8.72
N ASN A 242 -18.48 -9.86 8.39
CA ASN A 242 -19.10 -8.93 9.30
C ASN A 242 -20.21 -9.65 10.10
N ALA A 243 -20.07 -9.73 11.42
CA ALA A 243 -21.02 -10.43 12.29
C ALA A 243 -22.34 -9.68 12.48
N GLU A 244 -22.35 -8.37 12.25
CA GLU A 244 -23.50 -7.50 12.54
C GLU A 244 -24.49 -7.35 11.38
N ALA A 245 -24.00 -7.54 10.15
CA ALA A 245 -24.87 -7.48 8.97
C ALA A 245 -25.64 -8.79 8.75
N ASP A 246 -26.87 -8.68 8.21
CA ASP A 246 -27.72 -9.82 7.86
C ASP A 246 -27.36 -10.40 6.49
N TYR A 247 -27.12 -9.50 5.51
CA TYR A 247 -26.85 -9.85 4.11
C TYR A 247 -25.56 -9.19 3.61
N TYR A 248 -24.97 -9.73 2.53
CA TYR A 248 -23.79 -9.21 1.86
C TYR A 248 -22.57 -9.06 2.80
N ARG A 249 -22.50 -9.89 3.82
CA ARG A 249 -21.61 -9.78 4.97
C ARG A 249 -20.34 -10.60 4.89
N LYS A 250 -20.12 -11.31 3.76
CA LYS A 250 -18.96 -12.18 3.55
C LYS A 250 -18.12 -11.66 2.40
N ALA A 251 -16.81 -11.74 2.56
CA ALA A 251 -15.86 -11.54 1.48
C ALA A 251 -14.82 -12.65 1.47
N GLY A 252 -14.33 -12.98 0.29
CA GLY A 252 -13.27 -13.96 0.11
C GLY A 252 -12.52 -13.75 -1.18
N SER A 253 -11.23 -14.08 -1.16
CA SER A 253 -10.33 -13.99 -2.30
C SER A 253 -9.43 -15.22 -2.33
N VAL A 254 -9.25 -15.78 -3.52
CA VAL A 254 -8.20 -16.77 -3.82
C VAL A 254 -7.45 -16.27 -5.03
N GLU A 255 -6.12 -16.17 -4.93
CA GLU A 255 -5.25 -15.62 -5.98
C GLU A 255 -4.03 -16.51 -6.17
N LEU A 256 -3.76 -16.88 -7.41
CA LEU A 256 -2.54 -17.56 -7.83
C LEU A 256 -1.65 -16.56 -8.56
N ASP A 257 -0.47 -16.31 -8.01
CA ASP A 257 0.55 -15.43 -8.58
C ASP A 257 1.61 -16.25 -9.31
N TYR A 258 2.04 -15.76 -10.46
CA TYR A 258 3.19 -16.24 -11.19
C TYR A 258 4.21 -15.13 -11.39
N LYS A 259 5.43 -15.33 -10.88
CA LYS A 259 6.52 -14.35 -10.86
C LYS A 259 6.14 -13.05 -10.12
N GLY A 260 6.68 -11.93 -10.57
CA GLY A 260 6.43 -10.58 -10.05
C GLY A 260 7.31 -9.56 -10.75
N ALA A 261 6.70 -8.47 -11.20
CA ALA A 261 7.43 -7.34 -11.75
C ALA A 261 8.10 -6.54 -10.62
N LYS A 262 9.35 -6.11 -10.84
CA LYS A 262 10.10 -5.24 -9.93
C LYS A 262 10.46 -3.96 -10.67
N LYS A 263 10.11 -2.80 -10.14
CA LYS A 263 10.38 -1.49 -10.75
C LYS A 263 11.87 -1.27 -11.06
N SER A 264 12.76 -1.79 -10.22
CA SER A 264 14.21 -1.68 -10.40
C SER A 264 14.80 -2.64 -11.44
N ASP A 265 14.06 -3.64 -11.88
CA ASP A 265 14.53 -4.75 -12.71
C ASP A 265 13.82 -4.73 -14.07
N MET A 266 14.49 -4.13 -15.07
CA MET A 266 14.02 -4.04 -16.44
C MET A 266 13.82 -5.45 -17.04
N GLY A 267 12.70 -5.66 -17.71
CA GLY A 267 12.30 -6.95 -18.27
C GLY A 267 11.58 -7.87 -17.30
N SER A 268 11.53 -7.53 -16.00
CA SER A 268 10.77 -8.31 -15.02
C SER A 268 9.27 -8.22 -15.28
N TRP A 269 8.56 -9.33 -15.05
CA TRP A 269 7.11 -9.39 -15.21
C TRP A 269 6.47 -10.38 -14.24
N GLY A 270 5.18 -10.24 -14.06
CA GLY A 270 4.37 -11.16 -13.29
C GLY A 270 2.93 -11.13 -13.75
N ALA A 271 2.20 -12.18 -13.45
CA ALA A 271 0.78 -12.30 -13.76
C ALA A 271 0.04 -12.98 -12.59
N TYR A 272 -1.26 -12.75 -12.52
CA TYR A 272 -2.12 -13.43 -11.56
C TYR A 272 -3.45 -13.84 -12.16
N VAL A 273 -4.08 -14.82 -11.54
CA VAL A 273 -5.49 -15.15 -11.69
C VAL A 273 -6.12 -15.24 -10.32
N ALA A 274 -7.29 -14.65 -10.17
CA ALA A 274 -8.00 -14.62 -8.89
C ALA A 274 -9.50 -14.83 -9.08
N TYR A 275 -10.13 -15.47 -8.08
CA TYR A 275 -11.58 -15.39 -7.88
C TYR A 275 -11.86 -14.64 -6.59
N ARG A 276 -12.76 -13.67 -6.66
CA ARG A 276 -13.14 -12.82 -5.52
C ARG A 276 -14.64 -12.73 -5.39
N HIS A 277 -15.09 -12.66 -4.13
CA HIS A 277 -16.45 -12.37 -3.73
C HIS A 277 -16.38 -11.28 -2.66
N LEU A 278 -16.82 -10.07 -2.97
CA LEU A 278 -16.64 -8.88 -2.14
C LEU A 278 -18.01 -8.32 -1.72
N GLY A 279 -18.62 -8.90 -0.69
CA GLY A 279 -19.88 -8.41 -0.15
C GLY A 279 -19.78 -6.98 0.38
N LYS A 280 -20.75 -6.11 0.05
CA LYS A 280 -20.69 -4.67 0.35
C LYS A 280 -20.66 -4.32 1.83
N ASN A 281 -21.18 -5.20 2.69
CA ASN A 281 -21.23 -4.99 4.13
C ASN A 281 -19.99 -5.52 4.87
N VAL A 282 -18.91 -5.86 4.15
CA VAL A 282 -17.64 -6.32 4.71
C VAL A 282 -16.43 -5.80 3.93
N ALA A 283 -16.44 -5.83 2.60
CA ALA A 283 -15.40 -5.26 1.75
C ALA A 283 -15.67 -3.76 1.54
N PHE A 284 -15.38 -2.95 2.54
CA PHE A 284 -15.78 -1.54 2.57
C PHE A 284 -14.98 -0.68 1.58
N ALA A 285 -13.67 -0.94 1.46
CA ALA A 285 -12.79 -0.22 0.54
C ALA A 285 -11.68 -1.17 0.05
N PRO A 286 -12.00 -2.15 -0.81
CA PRO A 286 -11.02 -3.12 -1.29
C PRO A 286 -9.99 -2.48 -2.23
N THR A 287 -8.75 -2.97 -2.18
CA THR A 287 -7.59 -2.40 -2.90
C THR A 287 -7.58 -2.66 -4.42
N TYR A 288 -8.46 -3.52 -4.93
CA TYR A 288 -8.38 -4.02 -6.30
C TYR A 288 -8.75 -2.96 -7.35
N ASN A 289 -8.03 -2.96 -8.49
CA ASN A 289 -8.32 -2.00 -9.57
C ASN A 289 -9.56 -2.38 -10.40
N VAL A 290 -9.84 -3.68 -10.53
CA VAL A 290 -10.89 -4.19 -11.44
C VAL A 290 -12.12 -4.75 -10.73
N LEU A 291 -12.04 -5.02 -9.41
CA LEU A 291 -13.20 -5.37 -8.59
C LEU A 291 -13.38 -4.35 -7.49
N GLY A 292 -14.63 -3.96 -7.27
CA GLY A 292 -15.04 -3.14 -6.14
C GLY A 292 -15.85 -3.92 -5.11
N SER A 293 -16.28 -3.20 -4.08
CA SER A 293 -17.33 -3.68 -3.18
C SER A 293 -18.59 -4.07 -3.97
N ASP A 294 -19.35 -5.04 -3.48
CA ASP A 294 -20.57 -5.60 -4.11
C ASP A 294 -20.32 -6.40 -5.41
N GLN A 295 -19.10 -6.87 -5.67
CA GLN A 295 -18.78 -7.62 -6.89
C GLN A 295 -18.23 -9.01 -6.58
N LYS A 296 -18.51 -9.97 -7.49
CA LYS A 296 -17.96 -11.32 -7.47
C LYS A 296 -17.56 -11.78 -8.87
N GLY A 297 -16.48 -12.52 -9.00
CA GLY A 297 -16.06 -13.09 -10.28
C GLY A 297 -14.56 -13.28 -10.39
N TRP A 298 -14.13 -13.54 -11.63
CA TRP A 298 -12.74 -13.80 -11.98
C TRP A 298 -12.03 -12.52 -12.38
N ALA A 299 -10.79 -12.39 -11.92
CA ALA A 299 -9.87 -11.34 -12.35
C ALA A 299 -8.57 -11.97 -12.83
N VAL A 300 -8.00 -11.43 -13.88
CA VAL A 300 -6.68 -11.77 -14.38
C VAL A 300 -5.89 -10.49 -14.58
N GLY A 301 -4.59 -10.54 -14.38
CA GLY A 301 -3.76 -9.36 -14.57
C GLY A 301 -2.31 -9.71 -14.82
N ALA A 302 -1.61 -8.78 -15.48
CA ALA A 302 -0.19 -8.85 -15.72
C ALA A 302 0.45 -7.48 -15.48
N THR A 303 1.68 -7.50 -14.98
CA THR A 303 2.54 -6.32 -14.80
C THR A 303 3.88 -6.60 -15.47
N TYR A 304 4.42 -5.61 -16.17
CA TYR A 304 5.72 -5.67 -16.86
C TYR A 304 6.51 -4.39 -16.60
N THR A 305 7.82 -4.50 -16.48
CA THR A 305 8.77 -3.39 -16.28
C THR A 305 9.60 -3.20 -17.57
N PRO A 306 9.10 -2.41 -18.55
CA PRO A 306 9.81 -2.21 -19.82
C PRO A 306 11.14 -1.49 -19.65
N PHE A 307 11.23 -0.57 -18.70
CA PHE A 307 12.43 0.18 -18.34
C PHE A 307 12.54 0.30 -16.81
N LYS A 308 13.73 0.52 -16.31
CA LYS A 308 13.93 0.80 -14.87
C LYS A 308 13.01 1.94 -14.43
N ASN A 309 12.25 1.73 -13.36
CA ASN A 309 11.27 2.65 -12.77
C ASN A 309 10.05 2.97 -13.67
N VAL A 310 9.88 2.24 -14.78
CA VAL A 310 8.67 2.32 -15.60
C VAL A 310 7.95 0.98 -15.54
N THR A 311 6.69 0.99 -15.13
CA THR A 311 5.86 -0.24 -15.06
C THR A 311 4.59 -0.07 -15.87
N THR A 312 4.20 -1.15 -16.55
CA THR A 312 2.91 -1.25 -17.24
C THR A 312 2.09 -2.35 -16.59
N LYS A 313 0.78 -2.15 -16.48
CA LYS A 313 -0.15 -3.13 -15.92
C LYS A 313 -1.42 -3.20 -16.78
N ALA A 314 -1.89 -4.41 -17.01
CA ALA A 314 -3.20 -4.68 -17.60
C ALA A 314 -3.95 -5.68 -16.73
N GLU A 315 -5.22 -5.41 -16.46
CA GLU A 315 -6.08 -6.28 -15.65
C GLU A 315 -7.48 -6.33 -16.27
N TYR A 316 -8.12 -7.48 -16.16
CA TYR A 316 -9.49 -7.69 -16.63
C TYR A 316 -10.29 -8.46 -15.57
N PHE A 317 -11.52 -8.01 -15.36
CA PHE A 317 -12.53 -8.64 -14.52
C PHE A 317 -13.74 -9.04 -15.35
N LYS A 318 -14.28 -10.21 -15.04
CA LYS A 318 -15.60 -10.65 -15.51
C LYS A 318 -16.34 -11.34 -14.38
N GLY A 319 -17.56 -10.92 -14.13
CA GLY A 319 -18.37 -11.46 -13.06
C GLY A 319 -19.72 -10.78 -12.96
N LYS A 320 -20.17 -10.54 -11.72
CA LYS A 320 -21.49 -9.95 -11.44
C LYS A 320 -21.42 -8.97 -10.28
N ASP A 321 -22.32 -8.01 -10.28
CA ASP A 321 -22.71 -7.25 -9.10
C ASP A 321 -23.60 -8.13 -8.21
N ILE A 322 -23.24 -8.23 -6.91
CA ILE A 322 -23.84 -9.23 -6.00
C ILE A 322 -25.28 -8.89 -5.67
N THR A 323 -25.55 -7.63 -5.33
CA THR A 323 -26.87 -7.19 -4.84
C THR A 323 -27.96 -7.30 -5.91
N VAL A 324 -27.63 -6.96 -7.15
CA VAL A 324 -28.60 -6.93 -8.26
C VAL A 324 -28.51 -8.15 -9.18
N ASP A 325 -27.51 -9.02 -8.96
CA ASP A 325 -27.19 -10.23 -9.76
C ASP A 325 -27.06 -9.95 -11.27
N LYS A 326 -26.49 -8.79 -11.63
CA LYS A 326 -26.28 -8.33 -13.00
C LYS A 326 -24.85 -8.55 -13.45
N ASP A 327 -24.64 -8.85 -14.73
CA ASP A 327 -23.33 -9.04 -15.30
C ASP A 327 -22.50 -7.74 -15.25
N ALA A 328 -21.24 -7.89 -14.86
CA ALA A 328 -20.27 -6.81 -14.77
C ALA A 328 -18.91 -7.24 -15.33
N SER A 329 -18.22 -6.32 -16.00
CA SER A 329 -16.85 -6.52 -16.44
C SER A 329 -16.08 -5.20 -16.41
N LYS A 330 -14.76 -5.29 -16.16
CA LYS A 330 -13.90 -4.12 -16.12
C LYS A 330 -12.55 -4.42 -16.73
N LEU A 331 -12.10 -3.54 -17.61
CA LEU A 331 -10.73 -3.51 -18.14
C LEU A 331 -9.98 -2.35 -17.51
N PHE A 332 -8.78 -2.62 -17.06
CA PHE A 332 -7.87 -1.64 -16.48
C PHE A 332 -6.51 -1.70 -17.16
N GLY A 333 -5.98 -0.54 -17.52
CA GLY A 333 -4.63 -0.36 -18.03
C GLY A 333 -3.92 0.75 -17.27
N ARG A 334 -2.62 0.57 -17.00
CA ARG A 334 -1.77 1.56 -16.33
C ARG A 334 -0.39 1.61 -16.95
N VAL A 335 0.15 2.82 -17.05
CA VAL A 335 1.58 3.08 -17.20
C VAL A 335 2.01 4.01 -16.07
N GLU A 336 3.07 3.64 -15.35
CA GLU A 336 3.58 4.39 -14.19
C GLU A 336 5.08 4.65 -14.35
N PHE A 337 5.49 5.89 -14.14
CA PHE A 337 6.87 6.39 -14.14
C PHE A 337 7.21 6.79 -12.71
N ALA A 338 8.06 6.04 -12.02
CA ALA A 338 8.49 6.30 -10.65
C ALA A 338 9.82 7.06 -10.62
N PHE A 339 9.99 8.00 -9.68
CA PHE A 339 11.22 8.78 -9.49
C PHE A 339 11.50 9.03 -8.01
#